data_828070a01323085794ddcd41142332e2
#
_entry.id   828070a01323085794ddcd41142332e2
#
_cell.length_a   1.000
_cell.length_b   1.000
_cell.length_c   1.000
_cell.angle_alpha   90.00
_cell.angle_beta   90.00
_cell.angle_gamma   90.00
#
_symmetry.space_group_name_H-M   'P 1'
#
loop_
_entity.id
_entity.type
_entity.pdbx_description
1 polymer ?
#
loop_
_entity_poly.entity_id
_entity_poly.type
_entity_poly.pdbx_seq_one_letter_code
_entity_poly.pdbx_strand_id
1 'polypeptide(L)'
;MDSMRSLLSTSDFLQVREHKLSNDLTVWLNEDHSQPKIFGAVVVKAGAKDSPNTGIAHYFEHMMFKGTDKIGTIDYESEKVLLDIIAEKYDALADTEDPKMRAHLQQIINDLSVRAAEYVIPNEFDRLISRFGGTKLNAGTSYDYTLYFNTFSPQYISQWAEINSERLVNPVFRLFQSELETVYEEKNMYGDTMASVAIEKLTERYFYPHPYAYPIIGSAENLKNPRLSEMRRFFEKYYVASNMGLILSGDFDTEEVLPILESTFSRIRKGKPPHRDIVALPPFEGREKVSVRIPMPFVKIMALGFRGVPANHPDQVALNIAVSLLLSLIHIS
;
A
#
# COMPACT_ATOMS: atom_id res chain seq x y z
N MET A 1 8.45 14.51 38.52
CA MET A 1 8.06 14.30 37.11
C MET A 1 9.04 13.40 36.35
N ASP A 2 10.31 13.36 36.74
CA ASP A 2 11.31 12.50 36.07
C ASP A 2 11.15 10.99 36.30
N SER A 3 10.61 10.57 37.47
CA SER A 3 10.40 9.16 37.79
C SER A 3 9.27 8.48 36.95
N MET A 4 8.32 9.27 36.47
CA MET A 4 7.22 8.75 35.61
C MET A 4 7.66 8.62 34.15
N ARG A 5 8.62 9.42 33.69
CA ARG A 5 9.21 9.29 32.36
C ARG A 5 10.06 8.04 32.21
N SER A 6 10.72 7.58 33.30
CA SER A 6 11.52 6.35 33.27
C SER A 6 10.67 5.07 33.22
N LEU A 7 9.42 5.11 33.70
CA LEU A 7 8.49 3.97 33.70
C LEU A 7 7.74 3.81 32.36
N LEU A 8 7.81 4.79 31.47
CA LEU A 8 7.13 4.80 30.16
C LEU A 8 8.12 4.86 28.99
N SER A 9 9.39 4.61 29.22
CA SER A 9 10.36 4.42 28.14
C SER A 9 10.02 3.13 27.43
N THR A 10 9.48 3.25 26.23
CA THR A 10 9.19 2.11 25.33
C THR A 10 10.45 1.30 24.98
N SER A 11 11.64 1.79 25.33
CA SER A 11 12.92 1.12 25.17
C SER A 11 13.07 -0.17 25.98
N ASP A 12 12.29 -0.33 27.07
CA ASP A 12 12.39 -1.52 27.92
C ASP A 12 11.51 -2.69 27.43
N PHE A 13 10.55 -2.43 26.54
CA PHE A 13 9.64 -3.46 25.99
C PHE A 13 10.06 -3.98 24.61
N LEU A 14 10.66 -3.14 23.78
CA LEU A 14 11.10 -3.50 22.44
C LEU A 14 12.53 -3.02 22.24
N GLN A 15 13.47 -3.96 22.13
CA GLN A 15 14.88 -3.66 21.83
C GLN A 15 15.08 -3.54 20.33
N VAL A 16 14.52 -2.49 19.73
CA VAL A 16 14.67 -2.25 18.28
C VAL A 16 16.03 -1.63 18.02
N ARG A 17 16.80 -2.29 17.15
CA ARG A 17 18.06 -1.78 16.62
C ARG A 17 17.82 -1.24 15.20
N GLU A 18 18.24 -0.01 14.94
CA GLU A 18 18.18 0.59 13.63
C GLU A 18 19.53 0.41 12.91
N HIS A 19 19.46 -0.08 11.67
CA HIS A 19 20.59 -0.23 10.78
C HIS A 19 20.29 0.43 9.43
N LYS A 20 21.33 0.71 8.66
CA LYS A 20 21.20 1.28 7.34
C LYS A 20 22.06 0.49 6.36
N LEU A 21 21.43 -0.04 5.31
CA LEU A 21 22.13 -0.77 4.25
C LEU A 21 22.88 0.20 3.32
N SER A 22 23.79 -0.33 2.51
CA SER A 22 24.64 0.44 1.60
C SER A 22 23.87 1.27 0.56
N ASN A 23 22.63 0.90 0.26
CA ASN A 23 21.74 1.63 -0.63
C ASN A 23 20.86 2.68 0.06
N ASP A 24 21.07 2.95 1.36
CA ASP A 24 20.30 3.85 2.22
C ASP A 24 18.93 3.30 2.69
N LEU A 25 18.64 2.01 2.50
CA LEU A 25 17.46 1.38 3.10
C LEU A 25 17.63 1.32 4.62
N THR A 26 16.61 1.81 5.35
CA THR A 26 16.58 1.68 6.81
C THR A 26 16.02 0.32 7.21
N VAL A 27 16.67 -0.34 8.16
CA VAL A 27 16.27 -1.65 8.69
C VAL A 27 16.09 -1.54 10.20
N TRP A 28 14.94 -1.98 10.69
CA TRP A 28 14.65 -2.10 12.12
C TRP A 28 14.56 -3.57 12.50
N LEU A 29 15.41 -3.97 13.44
CA LEU A 29 15.53 -5.35 13.93
C LEU A 29 15.14 -5.41 15.40
N ASN A 30 14.25 -6.34 15.74
CA ASN A 30 13.88 -6.68 17.11
C ASN A 30 14.03 -8.19 17.31
N GLU A 31 15.11 -8.60 17.99
CA GLU A 31 15.36 -9.98 18.36
C GLU A 31 14.39 -10.40 19.48
N ASP A 32 13.66 -11.48 19.26
CA ASP A 32 12.74 -12.07 20.24
C ASP A 32 12.70 -13.59 20.07
N HIS A 33 13.43 -14.30 20.90
CA HIS A 33 13.53 -15.76 20.88
C HIS A 33 12.41 -16.47 21.64
N SER A 34 11.36 -15.75 22.05
CA SER A 34 10.24 -16.34 22.80
C SER A 34 9.38 -17.30 21.95
N GLN A 35 9.41 -17.15 20.61
CA GLN A 35 8.67 -18.01 19.68
C GLN A 35 9.49 -18.24 18.41
N PRO A 36 9.48 -19.47 17.84
CA PRO A 36 10.25 -19.82 16.63
C PRO A 36 9.60 -19.24 15.36
N LYS A 37 9.45 -17.94 15.30
CA LYS A 37 8.80 -17.21 14.19
C LYS A 37 9.47 -15.86 13.99
N ILE A 38 9.47 -15.40 12.75
CA ILE A 38 9.86 -14.05 12.37
C ILE A 38 8.68 -13.37 11.67
N PHE A 39 8.32 -12.19 12.13
CA PHE A 39 7.49 -11.25 11.38
C PHE A 39 8.41 -10.39 10.51
N GLY A 40 8.16 -10.38 9.21
CA GLY A 40 8.89 -9.56 8.26
C GLY A 40 7.95 -8.60 7.53
N ALA A 41 8.35 -7.34 7.43
CA ALA A 41 7.57 -6.33 6.74
C ALA A 41 8.45 -5.34 5.97
N VAL A 42 7.95 -4.91 4.81
CA VAL A 42 8.51 -3.81 4.02
C VAL A 42 7.50 -2.68 4.01
N VAL A 43 7.92 -1.51 4.46
CA VAL A 43 7.14 -0.27 4.43
C VAL A 43 7.68 0.61 3.33
N VAL A 44 6.81 1.05 2.43
CA VAL A 44 7.12 2.08 1.44
C VAL A 44 6.41 3.36 1.86
N LYS A 45 7.16 4.46 2.00
CA LYS A 45 6.58 5.77 2.34
C LYS A 45 5.91 6.38 1.11
N ALA A 46 4.94 5.67 0.56
CA ALA A 46 4.10 6.10 -0.55
C ALA A 46 2.73 5.45 -0.40
N GLY A 47 1.69 6.23 -0.52
CA GLY A 47 0.32 5.79 -0.36
C GLY A 47 -0.63 6.59 -1.26
N ALA A 48 -1.93 6.51 -0.97
CA ALA A 48 -2.96 7.11 -1.81
C ALA A 48 -2.82 8.63 -1.98
N LYS A 49 -2.25 9.34 -1.00
CA LYS A 49 -2.01 10.80 -1.10
C LYS A 49 -0.99 11.18 -2.17
N ASP A 50 -0.09 10.28 -2.51
CA ASP A 50 1.00 10.52 -3.48
C ASP A 50 0.50 10.39 -4.93
N SER A 51 -0.72 9.87 -5.14
CA SER A 51 -1.44 9.81 -6.40
C SER A 51 -2.97 9.96 -6.14
N PRO A 52 -3.42 11.17 -5.75
CA PRO A 52 -4.78 11.38 -5.24
C PRO A 52 -5.85 10.99 -6.27
N ASN A 53 -6.91 10.33 -5.80
CA ASN A 53 -8.09 9.90 -6.57
C ASN A 53 -7.83 8.87 -7.70
N THR A 54 -6.57 8.53 -7.99
CA THR A 54 -6.26 7.62 -9.11
C THR A 54 -6.41 6.15 -8.75
N GLY A 55 -6.25 5.79 -7.47
CA GLY A 55 -6.16 4.42 -7.00
C GLY A 55 -4.84 3.71 -7.32
N ILE A 56 -3.87 4.41 -7.96
CA ILE A 56 -2.60 3.80 -8.41
C ILE A 56 -1.84 3.14 -7.25
N ALA A 57 -1.75 3.79 -6.08
CA ALA A 57 -1.01 3.24 -4.96
C ALA A 57 -1.58 1.88 -4.50
N HIS A 58 -2.90 1.78 -4.40
CA HIS A 58 -3.60 0.55 -4.02
C HIS A 58 -3.51 -0.50 -5.14
N TYR A 59 -3.76 -0.12 -6.37
CA TYR A 59 -3.66 -1.04 -7.49
C TYR A 59 -2.21 -1.55 -7.69
N PHE A 60 -1.21 -0.68 -7.47
CA PHE A 60 0.19 -1.09 -7.50
C PHE A 60 0.50 -2.12 -6.39
N GLU A 61 -0.08 -1.98 -5.22
CA GLU A 61 0.03 -2.98 -4.15
C GLU A 61 -0.38 -4.37 -4.63
N HIS A 62 -1.54 -4.49 -5.30
CA HIS A 62 -2.01 -5.74 -5.90
C HIS A 62 -1.03 -6.30 -6.94
N MET A 63 -0.50 -5.42 -7.80
CA MET A 63 0.46 -5.81 -8.84
C MET A 63 1.77 -6.36 -8.29
N MET A 64 2.16 -5.97 -7.07
CA MET A 64 3.35 -6.47 -6.40
C MET A 64 3.31 -7.97 -6.04
N PHE A 65 2.15 -8.62 -6.15
CA PHE A 65 1.99 -10.08 -5.99
C PHE A 65 2.02 -10.85 -7.31
N LYS A 66 2.08 -10.15 -8.45
CA LYS A 66 2.07 -10.79 -9.77
C LYS A 66 3.45 -11.29 -10.23
N GLY A 67 4.49 -11.01 -9.43
CA GLY A 67 5.86 -11.48 -9.65
C GLY A 67 6.75 -10.46 -10.35
N THR A 68 7.85 -10.97 -10.90
CA THR A 68 8.96 -10.19 -11.45
C THR A 68 9.37 -10.74 -12.82
N ASP A 69 10.46 -10.26 -13.37
CA ASP A 69 11.10 -10.86 -14.54
C ASP A 69 11.63 -12.29 -14.31
N LYS A 70 11.71 -12.76 -13.05
CA LYS A 70 12.18 -14.10 -12.65
C LYS A 70 11.12 -14.97 -11.97
N ILE A 71 10.10 -14.34 -11.37
CA ILE A 71 9.04 -15.02 -10.65
C ILE A 71 7.71 -14.77 -11.36
N GLY A 72 6.92 -15.79 -11.58
CA GLY A 72 5.59 -15.68 -12.19
C GLY A 72 5.58 -15.83 -13.71
N THR A 73 6.67 -16.23 -14.33
CA THR A 73 6.76 -16.41 -15.79
C THR A 73 7.58 -17.64 -16.15
N ILE A 74 7.24 -18.28 -17.28
CA ILE A 74 8.04 -19.38 -17.86
C ILE A 74 9.05 -18.86 -18.90
N ASP A 75 8.80 -17.68 -19.48
CA ASP A 75 9.68 -17.04 -20.47
C ASP A 75 9.37 -15.52 -20.49
N TYR A 76 10.14 -14.78 -19.70
CA TYR A 76 9.95 -13.33 -19.56
C TYR A 76 10.26 -12.56 -20.86
N GLU A 77 11.26 -12.97 -21.62
CA GLU A 77 11.65 -12.25 -22.85
C GLU A 77 10.52 -12.27 -23.86
N SER A 78 9.85 -13.40 -24.04
CA SER A 78 8.67 -13.53 -24.89
C SER A 78 7.44 -12.82 -24.31
N GLU A 79 7.20 -12.93 -22.99
CA GLU A 79 6.12 -12.25 -22.28
C GLU A 79 6.25 -10.72 -22.39
N LYS A 80 7.46 -10.19 -22.18
CA LYS A 80 7.77 -8.77 -22.16
C LYS A 80 7.33 -8.05 -23.43
N VAL A 81 7.53 -8.64 -24.59
CA VAL A 81 7.12 -8.06 -25.87
C VAL A 81 5.61 -7.79 -25.90
N LEU A 82 4.80 -8.72 -25.39
CA LEU A 82 3.36 -8.56 -25.31
C LEU A 82 2.96 -7.53 -24.25
N LEU A 83 3.60 -7.55 -23.09
CA LEU A 83 3.33 -6.61 -22.01
C LEU A 83 3.67 -5.16 -22.40
N ASP A 84 4.73 -4.93 -23.15
CA ASP A 84 5.08 -3.59 -23.61
C ASP A 84 4.03 -3.05 -24.61
N ILE A 85 3.53 -3.89 -25.52
CA ILE A 85 2.44 -3.50 -26.43
C ILE A 85 1.15 -3.24 -25.64
N ILE A 86 0.80 -4.10 -24.68
CA ILE A 86 -0.36 -3.91 -23.82
C ILE A 86 -0.29 -2.55 -23.09
N ALA A 87 0.88 -2.19 -22.57
CA ALA A 87 1.08 -0.91 -21.90
C ALA A 87 0.83 0.29 -22.82
N GLU A 88 1.34 0.24 -24.05
CA GLU A 88 1.08 1.29 -25.06
C GLU A 88 -0.41 1.39 -25.40
N LYS A 89 -1.11 0.26 -25.50
CA LYS A 89 -2.56 0.26 -25.83
C LYS A 89 -3.40 0.79 -24.68
N TYR A 90 -3.03 0.52 -23.42
CA TYR A 90 -3.69 1.14 -22.25
C TYR A 90 -3.51 2.65 -22.22
N ASP A 91 -2.32 3.15 -22.47
CA ASP A 91 -2.07 4.58 -22.52
C ASP A 91 -2.86 5.25 -23.67
N ALA A 92 -2.89 4.62 -24.85
CA ALA A 92 -3.71 5.08 -25.97
C ALA A 92 -5.22 5.03 -25.67
N LEU A 93 -5.69 3.99 -24.95
CA LEU A 93 -7.08 3.87 -24.53
C LEU A 93 -7.49 5.00 -23.59
N ALA A 94 -6.58 5.39 -22.69
CA ALA A 94 -6.83 6.49 -21.76
C ALA A 94 -6.82 7.88 -22.45
N ASP A 95 -6.16 8.00 -23.59
CA ASP A 95 -6.06 9.25 -24.35
C ASP A 95 -7.20 9.48 -25.37
N THR A 96 -8.04 8.48 -25.62
CA THR A 96 -9.14 8.62 -26.60
C THR A 96 -10.52 8.60 -25.96
N GLU A 97 -11.40 9.49 -26.42
CA GLU A 97 -12.82 9.54 -26.06
C GLU A 97 -13.73 8.90 -27.13
N ASP A 98 -13.21 8.62 -28.33
CA ASP A 98 -14.00 8.00 -29.42
C ASP A 98 -14.43 6.58 -29.03
N PRO A 99 -15.74 6.30 -28.89
CA PRO A 99 -16.23 4.99 -28.46
C PRO A 99 -15.81 3.82 -29.37
N LYS A 100 -15.67 4.06 -30.66
CA LYS A 100 -15.26 3.02 -31.64
C LYS A 100 -13.79 2.69 -31.45
N MET A 101 -12.95 3.71 -31.30
CA MET A 101 -11.53 3.53 -31.06
C MET A 101 -11.30 2.85 -29.70
N ARG A 102 -12.02 3.27 -28.66
CA ARG A 102 -11.95 2.62 -27.33
C ARG A 102 -12.29 1.13 -27.40
N ALA A 103 -13.41 0.78 -28.07
CA ALA A 103 -13.81 -0.62 -28.23
C ALA A 103 -12.74 -1.43 -29.01
N HIS A 104 -12.14 -0.85 -30.03
CA HIS A 104 -11.09 -1.48 -30.81
C HIS A 104 -9.82 -1.71 -29.97
N LEU A 105 -9.37 -0.70 -29.21
CA LEU A 105 -8.21 -0.83 -28.31
C LEU A 105 -8.45 -1.86 -27.20
N GLN A 106 -9.65 -1.88 -26.61
CA GLN A 106 -10.03 -2.89 -25.62
C GLN A 106 -9.96 -4.31 -26.17
N GLN A 107 -10.41 -4.52 -27.42
CA GLN A 107 -10.30 -5.82 -28.07
C GLN A 107 -8.84 -6.24 -28.25
N ILE A 108 -7.97 -5.32 -28.73
CA ILE A 108 -6.54 -5.59 -28.88
C ILE A 108 -5.90 -5.93 -27.53
N ILE A 109 -6.20 -5.16 -26.47
CA ILE A 109 -5.69 -5.41 -25.11
C ILE A 109 -6.11 -6.81 -24.65
N ASN A 110 -7.38 -7.17 -24.84
CA ASN A 110 -7.89 -8.47 -24.44
C ASN A 110 -7.16 -9.61 -25.17
N ASP A 111 -7.04 -9.53 -26.50
CA ASP A 111 -6.38 -10.56 -27.30
C ASP A 111 -4.89 -10.73 -26.93
N LEU A 112 -4.19 -9.61 -26.67
CA LEU A 112 -2.80 -9.64 -26.22
C LEU A 112 -2.67 -10.17 -24.79
N SER A 113 -3.61 -9.83 -23.90
CA SER A 113 -3.61 -10.30 -22.52
C SER A 113 -3.82 -11.82 -22.44
N VAL A 114 -4.68 -12.39 -23.27
CA VAL A 114 -4.86 -13.85 -23.38
C VAL A 114 -3.55 -14.52 -23.80
N ARG A 115 -2.86 -13.97 -24.81
CA ARG A 115 -1.58 -14.51 -25.28
C ARG A 115 -0.47 -14.34 -24.23
N ALA A 116 -0.40 -13.20 -23.54
CA ALA A 116 0.58 -12.99 -22.48
C ALA A 116 0.35 -13.95 -21.30
N ALA A 117 -0.91 -14.31 -21.00
CA ALA A 117 -1.25 -15.25 -19.94
C ALA A 117 -0.69 -16.67 -20.18
N GLU A 118 -0.35 -17.05 -21.41
CA GLU A 118 0.28 -18.34 -21.71
C GLU A 118 1.68 -18.48 -21.10
N TYR A 119 2.35 -17.35 -20.82
CA TYR A 119 3.68 -17.32 -20.18
C TYR A 119 3.59 -17.29 -18.65
N VAL A 120 2.42 -17.07 -18.08
CA VAL A 120 2.26 -16.83 -16.63
C VAL A 120 2.30 -18.14 -15.84
N ILE A 121 3.07 -18.15 -14.76
CA ILE A 121 2.98 -19.15 -13.69
C ILE A 121 2.06 -18.59 -12.61
N PRO A 122 0.79 -19.04 -12.52
CA PRO A 122 -0.18 -18.42 -11.63
C PRO A 122 0.23 -18.52 -10.15
N ASN A 123 0.10 -17.40 -9.43
CA ASN A 123 0.33 -17.31 -7.98
C ASN A 123 1.70 -17.86 -7.53
N GLU A 124 2.73 -17.77 -8.38
CA GLU A 124 4.04 -18.32 -8.05
C GLU A 124 4.66 -17.62 -6.84
N PHE A 125 4.50 -16.31 -6.71
CA PHE A 125 4.97 -15.54 -5.56
C PHE A 125 4.40 -16.12 -4.25
N ASP A 126 3.09 -16.29 -4.16
CA ASP A 126 2.41 -16.81 -2.97
C ASP A 126 2.82 -18.26 -2.67
N ARG A 127 2.98 -19.08 -3.73
CA ARG A 127 3.44 -20.46 -3.58
C ARG A 127 4.88 -20.54 -3.07
N LEU A 128 5.76 -19.64 -3.51
CA LEU A 128 7.14 -19.57 -3.02
C LEU A 128 7.16 -19.17 -1.54
N ILE A 129 6.43 -18.12 -1.15
CA ILE A 129 6.32 -17.71 0.25
C ILE A 129 5.79 -18.86 1.11
N SER A 130 4.72 -19.53 0.68
CA SER A 130 4.12 -20.66 1.40
C SER A 130 5.05 -21.87 1.49
N ARG A 131 5.78 -22.18 0.41
CA ARG A 131 6.76 -23.26 0.35
C ARG A 131 7.88 -23.11 1.37
N PHE A 132 8.28 -21.86 1.64
CA PHE A 132 9.30 -21.53 2.64
C PHE A 132 8.69 -21.14 4.00
N GLY A 133 7.56 -21.74 4.36
CA GLY A 133 6.94 -21.60 5.67
C GLY A 133 6.31 -20.25 5.95
N GLY A 134 6.10 -19.43 4.92
CA GLY A 134 5.42 -18.15 5.03
C GLY A 134 3.92 -18.33 5.29
N THR A 135 3.42 -17.57 6.24
CA THR A 135 2.00 -17.53 6.62
C THR A 135 1.55 -16.08 6.78
N LYS A 136 0.25 -15.84 6.76
CA LYS A 136 -0.34 -14.49 6.91
C LYS A 136 0.23 -13.49 5.92
N LEU A 137 0.55 -13.95 4.70
CA LEU A 137 0.97 -13.06 3.63
C LEU A 137 -0.15 -12.07 3.33
N ASN A 138 0.17 -10.79 3.45
CA ASN A 138 -0.78 -9.71 3.18
C ASN A 138 -0.05 -8.41 2.85
N ALA A 139 -0.83 -7.43 2.41
CA ALA A 139 -0.38 -6.07 2.23
C ALA A 139 -1.51 -5.09 2.58
N GLY A 140 -1.21 -3.82 2.58
CA GLY A 140 -2.22 -2.78 2.79
C GLY A 140 -1.69 -1.41 2.39
N THR A 141 -2.53 -0.67 1.71
CA THR A 141 -2.27 0.72 1.32
C THR A 141 -3.04 1.67 2.21
N SER A 142 -2.31 2.61 2.80
CA SER A 142 -2.84 3.75 3.54
C SER A 142 -2.71 5.03 2.71
N TYR A 143 -3.10 6.16 3.28
CA TYR A 143 -2.83 7.46 2.67
C TYR A 143 -1.32 7.77 2.56
N ASP A 144 -0.53 7.37 3.55
CA ASP A 144 0.87 7.78 3.72
C ASP A 144 1.88 6.71 3.33
N TYR A 145 1.48 5.45 3.34
CA TYR A 145 2.38 4.31 3.11
C TYR A 145 1.66 3.11 2.52
N THR A 146 2.47 2.23 1.93
CA THR A 146 2.08 0.87 1.57
C THR A 146 2.94 -0.10 2.37
N LEU A 147 2.33 -1.13 2.93
CA LEU A 147 2.95 -2.14 3.78
C LEU A 147 2.78 -3.52 3.18
N TYR A 148 3.86 -4.29 3.07
CA TYR A 148 3.88 -5.70 2.67
C TYR A 148 4.44 -6.52 3.81
N PHE A 149 3.75 -7.57 4.24
CA PHE A 149 4.20 -8.33 5.40
C PHE A 149 3.76 -9.79 5.37
N ASN A 150 4.51 -10.62 6.09
CA ASN A 150 4.11 -11.98 6.42
C ASN A 150 4.92 -12.50 7.62
N THR A 151 4.51 -13.65 8.15
CA THR A 151 5.24 -14.39 9.18
C THR A 151 5.87 -15.63 8.54
N PHE A 152 7.06 -16.01 8.96
CA PHE A 152 7.79 -17.17 8.44
C PHE A 152 8.67 -17.82 9.52
N SER A 153 9.20 -19.01 9.23
CA SER A 153 10.10 -19.74 10.15
C SER A 153 11.53 -19.24 10.02
N PRO A 154 12.32 -19.13 11.12
CA PRO A 154 13.67 -18.58 11.14
C PRO A 154 14.63 -19.21 10.12
N GLN A 155 14.55 -20.52 9.95
CA GLN A 155 15.40 -21.30 9.00
C GLN A 155 15.27 -20.83 7.53
N TYR A 156 14.23 -20.08 7.17
CA TYR A 156 13.98 -19.62 5.81
C TYR A 156 14.22 -18.10 5.61
N ILE A 157 14.95 -17.46 6.51
CA ILE A 157 15.19 -16.02 6.44
C ILE A 157 15.89 -15.60 5.13
N SER A 158 16.84 -16.41 4.64
CA SER A 158 17.52 -16.15 3.37
C SER A 158 16.58 -16.21 2.18
N GLN A 159 15.70 -17.22 2.12
CA GLN A 159 14.71 -17.37 1.06
C GLN A 159 13.64 -16.25 1.13
N TRP A 160 13.22 -15.92 2.34
CA TRP A 160 12.30 -14.81 2.56
C TRP A 160 12.88 -13.48 2.07
N ALA A 161 14.15 -13.22 2.42
CA ALA A 161 14.84 -12.00 2.01
C ALA A 161 15.02 -11.92 0.49
N GLU A 162 15.39 -13.05 -0.16
CA GLU A 162 15.54 -13.12 -1.61
C GLU A 162 14.20 -12.83 -2.33
N ILE A 163 13.11 -13.51 -1.95
CA ILE A 163 11.81 -13.38 -2.59
C ILE A 163 11.25 -11.96 -2.40
N ASN A 164 11.34 -11.41 -1.16
CA ASN A 164 10.78 -10.10 -0.87
C ASN A 164 11.62 -8.94 -1.42
N SER A 165 12.94 -9.09 -1.53
CA SER A 165 13.76 -8.09 -2.22
C SER A 165 13.54 -8.12 -3.73
N GLU A 166 13.41 -9.30 -4.33
CA GLU A 166 13.23 -9.48 -5.78
C GLU A 166 12.01 -8.72 -6.30
N ARG A 167 10.83 -8.81 -5.65
CA ARG A 167 9.65 -8.07 -6.07
C ARG A 167 9.80 -6.55 -6.01
N LEU A 168 10.75 -6.03 -5.21
CA LEU A 168 11.02 -4.60 -5.07
C LEU A 168 12.05 -4.07 -6.06
N VAL A 169 12.80 -4.97 -6.72
CA VAL A 169 13.81 -4.62 -7.71
C VAL A 169 13.19 -4.43 -9.09
N ASN A 170 12.42 -5.40 -9.56
CA ASN A 170 11.88 -5.38 -10.92
C ASN A 170 10.49 -6.02 -11.02
N PRO A 171 9.44 -5.39 -10.43
CA PRO A 171 8.08 -5.90 -10.55
C PRO A 171 7.58 -5.85 -12.00
N VAL A 172 6.83 -6.87 -12.41
CA VAL A 172 6.25 -6.98 -13.74
C VAL A 172 4.73 -6.91 -13.65
N PHE A 173 4.12 -6.04 -14.43
CA PHE A 173 2.67 -5.79 -14.42
C PHE A 173 1.93 -6.76 -15.34
N ARG A 174 2.05 -8.06 -15.05
CA ARG A 174 1.31 -9.12 -15.77
C ARG A 174 -0.09 -9.29 -15.20
N LEU A 175 -1.00 -9.86 -16.01
CA LEU A 175 -2.41 -10.05 -15.64
C LEU A 175 -3.10 -8.74 -15.24
N PHE A 176 -2.66 -7.61 -15.78
CA PHE A 176 -3.13 -6.29 -15.42
C PHE A 176 -4.65 -6.15 -15.56
N GLN A 177 -5.23 -6.63 -16.68
CA GLN A 177 -6.67 -6.57 -16.91
C GLN A 177 -7.47 -7.33 -15.84
N SER A 178 -7.07 -8.56 -15.53
CA SER A 178 -7.74 -9.39 -14.54
C SER A 178 -7.68 -8.77 -13.14
N GLU A 179 -6.55 -8.16 -12.80
CA GLU A 179 -6.40 -7.50 -11.49
C GLU A 179 -7.17 -6.18 -11.43
N LEU A 180 -7.29 -5.46 -12.54
CA LEU A 180 -8.14 -4.29 -12.63
C LEU A 180 -9.60 -4.62 -12.32
N GLU A 181 -10.09 -5.74 -12.86
CA GLU A 181 -11.44 -6.23 -12.57
C GLU A 181 -11.60 -6.55 -11.08
N THR A 182 -10.60 -7.18 -10.45
CA THR A 182 -10.61 -7.46 -9.00
C THR A 182 -10.69 -6.18 -8.18
N VAL A 183 -9.86 -5.17 -8.48
CA VAL A 183 -9.87 -3.88 -7.77
C VAL A 183 -11.19 -3.12 -8.02
N TYR A 184 -11.76 -3.24 -9.20
CA TYR A 184 -13.04 -2.64 -9.52
C TYR A 184 -14.19 -3.28 -8.73
N GLU A 185 -14.21 -4.61 -8.61
CA GLU A 185 -15.19 -5.32 -7.78
C GLU A 185 -15.03 -4.98 -6.29
N GLU A 186 -13.80 -4.85 -5.80
CA GLU A 186 -13.54 -4.37 -4.45
C GLU A 186 -14.11 -2.96 -4.24
N LYS A 187 -13.93 -2.05 -5.19
CA LYS A 187 -14.53 -0.71 -5.15
C LYS A 187 -16.06 -0.77 -5.09
N ASN A 188 -16.68 -1.66 -5.87
CA ASN A 188 -18.13 -1.86 -5.85
C ASN A 188 -18.59 -2.34 -4.47
N MET A 189 -17.89 -3.32 -3.87
CA MET A 189 -18.22 -3.83 -2.52
C MET A 189 -18.18 -2.72 -1.46
N TYR A 190 -17.21 -1.80 -1.52
CA TYR A 190 -17.19 -0.63 -0.64
C TYR A 190 -18.37 0.30 -0.89
N GLY A 191 -18.76 0.49 -2.15
CA GLY A 191 -19.93 1.31 -2.54
C GLY A 191 -21.26 0.72 -2.09
N ASP A 192 -21.34 -0.58 -1.88
CA ASP A 192 -22.58 -1.26 -1.44
C ASP A 192 -22.83 -1.11 0.07
N THR A 193 -21.82 -0.68 0.84
CA THR A 193 -22.00 -0.47 2.27
C THR A 193 -22.30 0.99 2.60
N MET A 194 -23.42 1.21 3.29
CA MET A 194 -23.88 2.53 3.71
C MET A 194 -22.84 3.29 4.55
N ALA A 195 -22.16 2.57 5.46
CA ALA A 195 -21.14 3.16 6.31
C ALA A 195 -19.97 3.68 5.49
N SER A 196 -19.49 2.90 4.52
CA SER A 196 -18.37 3.30 3.64
C SER A 196 -18.71 4.53 2.81
N VAL A 197 -19.92 4.59 2.22
CA VAL A 197 -20.37 5.75 1.45
C VAL A 197 -20.46 7.00 2.33
N ALA A 198 -21.02 6.86 3.54
CA ALA A 198 -21.13 7.97 4.47
C ALA A 198 -19.74 8.49 4.92
N ILE A 199 -18.81 7.58 5.24
CA ILE A 199 -17.43 7.91 5.62
C ILE A 199 -16.71 8.57 4.44
N GLU A 200 -16.82 8.04 3.23
CA GLU A 200 -16.18 8.62 2.03
C GLU A 200 -16.63 10.07 1.82
N LYS A 201 -17.93 10.35 1.89
CA LYS A 201 -18.46 11.70 1.73
C LYS A 201 -18.08 12.64 2.88
N LEU A 202 -18.05 12.15 4.10
CA LEU A 202 -17.57 12.92 5.24
C LEU A 202 -16.08 13.26 5.09
N THR A 203 -15.27 12.28 4.72
CA THR A 203 -13.82 12.42 4.52
C THR A 203 -13.52 13.39 3.38
N GLU A 204 -14.23 13.27 2.25
CA GLU A 204 -14.12 14.20 1.13
C GLU A 204 -14.34 15.65 1.61
N ARG A 205 -15.43 15.90 2.30
CA ARG A 205 -15.75 17.26 2.76
C ARG A 205 -14.82 17.77 3.84
N TYR A 206 -14.40 16.87 4.74
CA TYR A 206 -13.55 17.20 5.88
C TYR A 206 -12.12 17.57 5.47
N PHE A 207 -11.56 16.88 4.47
CA PHE A 207 -10.15 17.02 4.08
C PHE A 207 -9.93 17.86 2.83
N TYR A 208 -10.95 18.17 2.01
CA TYR A 208 -10.72 18.97 0.80
C TYR A 208 -10.09 20.35 1.14
N PRO A 209 -9.04 20.80 0.42
CA PRO A 209 -8.43 20.23 -0.79
C PRO A 209 -7.25 19.26 -0.53
N HIS A 210 -7.04 18.80 0.70
CA HIS A 210 -5.97 17.87 1.03
C HIS A 210 -6.16 16.52 0.30
N PRO A 211 -5.09 15.81 -0.11
CA PRO A 211 -5.18 14.50 -0.78
C PRO A 211 -5.96 13.43 -0.01
N TYR A 212 -6.10 13.54 1.30
CA TYR A 212 -6.93 12.65 2.12
C TYR A 212 -8.43 12.78 1.85
N ALA A 213 -8.86 13.78 1.10
CA ALA A 213 -10.25 13.90 0.67
C ALA A 213 -10.69 12.79 -0.30
N TYR A 214 -9.73 12.12 -0.94
CA TYR A 214 -10.00 11.12 -1.96
C TYR A 214 -9.89 9.69 -1.42
N PRO A 215 -10.70 8.75 -1.90
CA PRO A 215 -10.64 7.36 -1.44
C PRO A 215 -9.31 6.70 -1.85
N ILE A 216 -8.79 5.82 -0.98
CA ILE A 216 -7.52 5.09 -1.20
C ILE A 216 -7.59 4.27 -2.49
N ILE A 217 -8.71 3.59 -2.71
CA ILE A 217 -8.94 2.76 -3.90
C ILE A 217 -9.13 3.59 -5.20
N GLY A 218 -9.26 4.90 -5.09
CA GLY A 218 -9.53 5.80 -6.20
C GLY A 218 -11.00 5.89 -6.60
N SER A 219 -11.28 6.74 -7.61
CA SER A 219 -12.62 6.85 -8.18
C SER A 219 -12.88 5.74 -9.21
N ALA A 220 -14.15 5.37 -9.38
CA ALA A 220 -14.55 4.42 -10.41
C ALA A 220 -14.22 4.92 -11.83
N GLU A 221 -14.22 6.23 -12.05
CA GLU A 221 -13.86 6.84 -13.34
C GLU A 221 -12.38 6.63 -13.66
N ASN A 222 -11.49 6.87 -12.70
CA ASN A 222 -10.06 6.68 -12.89
C ASN A 222 -9.70 5.20 -13.04
N LEU A 223 -10.34 4.31 -12.29
CA LEU A 223 -10.15 2.86 -12.44
C LEU A 223 -10.58 2.33 -13.81
N LYS A 224 -11.53 3.00 -14.51
CA LYS A 224 -11.92 2.64 -15.87
C LYS A 224 -10.93 3.08 -16.96
N ASN A 225 -9.99 3.96 -16.61
CA ASN A 225 -9.01 4.51 -17.54
C ASN A 225 -7.58 4.42 -16.95
N PRO A 226 -7.10 3.22 -16.58
CA PRO A 226 -5.79 3.07 -15.99
C PRO A 226 -4.69 3.34 -17.03
N ARG A 227 -3.56 3.94 -16.55
CA ARG A 227 -2.35 4.15 -17.34
C ARG A 227 -1.20 3.34 -16.77
N LEU A 228 -0.69 2.39 -17.52
CA LEU A 228 0.47 1.62 -17.07
C LEU A 228 1.73 2.49 -16.97
N SER A 229 1.87 3.49 -17.82
CA SER A 229 2.98 4.46 -17.72
C SER A 229 2.97 5.22 -16.41
N GLU A 230 1.79 5.54 -15.86
CA GLU A 230 1.69 6.19 -14.54
C GLU A 230 2.05 5.24 -13.40
N MET A 231 1.68 3.98 -13.51
CA MET A 231 2.07 2.96 -12.53
C MET A 231 3.59 2.73 -12.52
N ARG A 232 4.23 2.68 -13.69
CA ARG A 232 5.70 2.62 -13.81
C ARG A 232 6.36 3.87 -13.20
N ARG A 233 5.85 5.06 -13.50
CA ARG A 233 6.34 6.32 -12.89
C ARG A 233 6.17 6.35 -11.37
N PHE A 234 5.06 5.80 -10.86
CA PHE A 234 4.84 5.67 -9.42
C PHE A 234 5.90 4.78 -8.78
N PHE A 235 6.17 3.61 -9.35
CA PHE A 235 7.26 2.74 -8.92
C PHE A 235 8.61 3.45 -8.95
N GLU A 236 8.97 4.03 -10.09
CA GLU A 236 10.25 4.71 -10.28
C GLU A 236 10.47 5.87 -9.30
N LYS A 237 9.42 6.59 -8.96
CA LYS A 237 9.47 7.74 -8.07
C LYS A 237 9.54 7.35 -6.60
N TYR A 238 8.77 6.36 -6.18
CA TYR A 238 8.54 6.09 -4.77
C TYR A 238 9.23 4.83 -4.23
N TYR A 239 9.48 3.83 -5.08
CA TYR A 239 10.11 2.58 -4.66
C TYR A 239 11.63 2.66 -4.79
N VAL A 240 12.22 3.55 -4.01
CA VAL A 240 13.66 3.74 -3.85
C VAL A 240 14.05 3.46 -2.42
N ALA A 241 15.24 2.90 -2.20
CA ALA A 241 15.67 2.39 -0.90
C ALA A 241 15.53 3.41 0.24
N SER A 242 15.90 4.66 0.03
CA SER A 242 15.80 5.73 1.04
C SER A 242 14.35 6.15 1.39
N ASN A 243 13.36 5.75 0.57
CA ASN A 243 11.93 5.98 0.81
C ASN A 243 11.23 4.75 1.40
N MET A 244 11.99 3.73 1.77
CA MET A 244 11.50 2.45 2.26
C MET A 244 12.11 2.11 3.61
N GLY A 245 11.49 1.16 4.30
CA GLY A 245 11.99 0.58 5.52
C GLY A 245 11.71 -0.91 5.60
N LEU A 246 12.62 -1.66 6.18
CA LEU A 246 12.50 -3.08 6.43
C LEU A 246 12.37 -3.31 7.93
N ILE A 247 11.44 -4.13 8.34
CA ILE A 247 11.17 -4.49 9.73
C ILE A 247 11.26 -6.00 9.86
N LEU A 248 12.10 -6.48 10.77
CA LEU A 248 12.10 -7.88 11.21
C LEU A 248 11.94 -7.92 12.73
N SER A 249 11.03 -8.76 13.20
CA SER A 249 10.84 -9.02 14.63
C SER A 249 10.64 -10.51 14.86
N GLY A 250 11.41 -11.11 15.76
CA GLY A 250 11.29 -12.53 16.11
C GLY A 250 12.62 -13.22 16.33
N ASP A 251 12.63 -14.52 16.09
CA ASP A 251 13.70 -15.43 16.42
C ASP A 251 14.82 -15.43 15.37
N PHE A 252 15.78 -14.55 15.56
CA PHE A 252 17.00 -14.46 14.73
C PHE A 252 18.13 -13.78 15.51
N ASP A 253 19.36 -13.97 15.05
CA ASP A 253 20.54 -13.22 15.48
C ASP A 253 20.82 -12.07 14.49
N THR A 254 20.96 -10.85 15.01
CA THR A 254 21.19 -9.65 14.19
C THR A 254 22.46 -9.75 13.35
N GLU A 255 23.55 -10.28 13.93
CA GLU A 255 24.85 -10.37 13.25
C GLU A 255 24.83 -11.38 12.09
N GLU A 256 23.99 -12.43 12.19
CA GLU A 256 23.78 -13.39 11.13
C GLU A 256 22.86 -12.87 10.01
N VAL A 257 21.84 -12.10 10.39
CA VAL A 257 20.80 -11.61 9.46
C VAL A 257 21.24 -10.40 8.65
N LEU A 258 21.99 -9.48 9.23
CA LEU A 258 22.45 -8.27 8.52
C LEU A 258 23.18 -8.54 7.21
N PRO A 259 24.13 -9.50 7.11
CA PRO A 259 24.76 -9.83 5.83
C PRO A 259 23.78 -10.37 4.78
N ILE A 260 22.74 -11.12 5.21
CA ILE A 260 21.70 -11.64 4.32
C ILE A 260 20.87 -10.48 3.77
N LEU A 261 20.46 -9.55 4.62
CA LEU A 261 19.71 -8.37 4.21
C LEU A 261 20.54 -7.46 3.31
N GLU A 262 21.82 -7.26 3.62
CA GLU A 262 22.73 -6.49 2.78
C GLU A 262 22.86 -7.13 1.39
N SER A 263 23.09 -8.43 1.28
CA SER A 263 23.25 -9.11 0.00
C SER A 263 21.98 -9.12 -0.87
N THR A 264 20.81 -9.06 -0.27
CA THR A 264 19.51 -9.15 -0.96
C THR A 264 18.87 -7.77 -1.18
N PHE A 265 18.59 -7.02 -0.13
CA PHE A 265 17.88 -5.76 -0.21
C PHE A 265 18.72 -4.57 -0.70
N SER A 266 20.07 -4.67 -0.67
CA SER A 266 20.92 -3.63 -1.27
C SER A 266 20.78 -3.52 -2.81
N ARG A 267 20.19 -4.54 -3.44
CA ARG A 267 19.85 -4.52 -4.88
C ARG A 267 18.72 -3.54 -5.22
N ILE A 268 17.92 -3.14 -4.24
CA ILE A 268 16.88 -2.14 -4.43
C ILE A 268 17.54 -0.82 -4.85
N ARG A 269 16.98 -0.19 -5.83
CA ARG A 269 17.48 1.04 -6.43
C ARG A 269 17.72 2.13 -5.37
N LYS A 270 18.95 2.61 -5.31
CA LYS A 270 19.31 3.79 -4.52
C LYS A 270 18.67 5.03 -5.16
N GLY A 271 18.12 5.91 -4.34
CA GLY A 271 17.49 7.15 -4.83
C GLY A 271 17.24 8.12 -3.68
N LYS A 272 16.94 9.36 -4.00
CA LYS A 272 16.52 10.35 -2.99
C LYS A 272 15.03 10.17 -2.70
N PRO A 273 14.60 10.35 -1.45
CA PRO A 273 13.17 10.40 -1.15
C PRO A 273 12.50 11.47 -2.01
N PRO A 274 11.32 11.20 -2.56
CA PRO A 274 10.61 12.19 -3.37
C PRO A 274 10.24 13.40 -2.52
N HIS A 275 10.39 14.58 -3.09
CA HIS A 275 9.87 15.80 -2.46
C HIS A 275 8.34 15.74 -2.43
N ARG A 276 7.76 16.15 -1.31
CA ARG A 276 6.31 16.24 -1.12
C ARG A 276 5.96 17.63 -0.62
N ASP A 277 5.08 18.29 -1.32
CA ASP A 277 4.48 19.53 -0.84
C ASP A 277 3.50 19.22 0.28
N ILE A 278 3.61 19.94 1.38
CA ILE A 278 2.66 19.83 2.49
C ILE A 278 1.42 20.65 2.14
N VAL A 279 0.33 19.97 1.86
CA VAL A 279 -0.97 20.63 1.65
C VAL A 279 -1.56 20.95 3.02
N ALA A 280 -1.63 22.24 3.35
CA ALA A 280 -2.27 22.68 4.58
C ALA A 280 -3.79 22.51 4.48
N LEU A 281 -4.42 22.01 5.54
CA LEU A 281 -5.86 22.00 5.65
C LEU A 281 -6.33 23.41 6.08
N PRO A 282 -7.28 24.02 5.35
CA PRO A 282 -7.88 25.28 5.79
C PRO A 282 -8.61 25.10 7.12
N PRO A 283 -8.58 26.08 8.01
CA PRO A 283 -9.40 26.05 9.23
C PRO A 283 -10.88 26.06 8.87
N PHE A 284 -11.72 25.50 9.73
CA PHE A 284 -13.16 25.73 9.60
C PHE A 284 -13.49 27.16 10.07
N GLU A 285 -14.14 27.93 9.21
CA GLU A 285 -14.60 29.29 9.54
C GLU A 285 -15.88 29.29 10.39
N GLY A 286 -16.45 28.14 10.65
CA GLY A 286 -17.66 27.97 11.41
C GLY A 286 -18.22 26.56 11.31
N ARG A 287 -19.51 26.42 11.65
CA ARG A 287 -20.20 25.14 11.53
C ARG A 287 -20.58 24.87 10.08
N GLU A 288 -20.06 23.82 9.50
CA GLU A 288 -20.48 23.31 8.20
C GLU A 288 -21.47 22.15 8.36
N LYS A 289 -22.44 22.07 7.47
CA LYS A 289 -23.42 20.99 7.41
C LYS A 289 -23.42 20.37 6.02
N VAL A 290 -23.18 19.07 5.96
CA VAL A 290 -23.26 18.28 4.73
C VAL A 290 -24.38 17.27 4.89
N SER A 291 -25.23 17.15 3.88
CA SER A 291 -26.29 16.13 3.83
C SER A 291 -26.06 15.23 2.64
N VAL A 292 -25.98 13.93 2.89
CA VAL A 292 -25.81 12.92 1.84
C VAL A 292 -27.08 12.06 1.84
N ARG A 293 -27.67 11.86 0.67
CA ARG A 293 -28.78 10.93 0.51
C ARG A 293 -28.22 9.56 0.17
N ILE A 294 -28.51 8.59 1.01
CA ILE A 294 -28.16 7.19 0.83
C ILE A 294 -29.44 6.43 0.42
N PRO A 295 -29.38 5.45 -0.49
CA PRO A 295 -30.56 4.73 -0.98
C PRO A 295 -31.13 3.73 0.04
N MET A 296 -31.28 4.15 1.30
CA MET A 296 -31.89 3.37 2.38
C MET A 296 -32.97 4.21 3.10
N PRO A 297 -34.24 3.80 3.03
CA PRO A 297 -35.34 4.66 3.39
C PRO A 297 -35.54 4.91 4.89
N PHE A 298 -34.95 4.12 5.79
CA PHE A 298 -35.27 4.17 7.22
C PHE A 298 -34.10 4.52 8.14
N VAL A 299 -32.89 4.75 7.60
CA VAL A 299 -31.69 5.02 8.42
C VAL A 299 -31.27 6.48 8.27
N LYS A 300 -31.13 7.17 9.41
CA LYS A 300 -30.53 8.49 9.48
C LYS A 300 -29.28 8.40 10.33
N ILE A 301 -28.14 8.75 9.76
CA ILE A 301 -26.86 8.81 10.47
C ILE A 301 -26.47 10.28 10.58
N MET A 302 -26.02 10.67 11.76
CA MET A 302 -25.40 11.97 12.00
C MET A 302 -23.98 11.72 12.50
N ALA A 303 -23.00 12.39 11.89
CA ALA A 303 -21.62 12.41 12.33
C ALA A 303 -21.19 13.84 12.64
N LEU A 304 -20.39 14.01 13.66
CA LEU A 304 -19.77 15.29 14.03
C LEU A 304 -18.26 15.14 13.90
N GLY A 305 -17.65 16.00 13.10
CA GLY A 305 -16.21 16.04 12.88
C GLY A 305 -15.59 17.33 13.44
N PHE A 306 -14.48 17.20 14.14
CA PHE A 306 -13.70 18.32 14.67
C PHE A 306 -12.26 18.21 14.19
N ARG A 307 -11.59 19.35 13.95
CA ARG A 307 -10.15 19.35 13.71
C ARG A 307 -9.44 18.94 14.99
N GLY A 308 -8.59 17.92 14.87
CA GLY A 308 -7.67 17.52 15.91
C GLY A 308 -6.28 18.14 15.73
N VAL A 309 -5.35 17.71 16.55
CA VAL A 309 -3.93 18.04 16.42
C VAL A 309 -3.24 17.02 15.49
N PRO A 310 -2.09 17.36 14.89
CA PRO A 310 -1.27 16.40 14.13
C PRO A 310 -0.88 15.18 14.98
N ALA A 311 -0.69 14.03 14.34
CA ALA A 311 -0.38 12.77 15.02
C ALA A 311 0.88 12.81 15.91
N ASN A 312 1.84 13.67 15.57
CA ASN A 312 3.08 13.87 16.35
C ASN A 312 3.01 15.06 17.34
N HIS A 313 1.82 15.65 17.54
CA HIS A 313 1.67 16.79 18.45
C HIS A 313 1.76 16.33 19.92
N PRO A 314 2.37 17.11 20.81
CA PRO A 314 2.46 16.76 22.24
C PRO A 314 1.10 16.49 22.90
N ASP A 315 0.04 17.15 22.47
CA ASP A 315 -1.32 17.01 23.01
C ASP A 315 -2.10 15.82 22.43
N GLN A 316 -1.51 15.03 21.52
CA GLN A 316 -2.24 13.92 20.86
C GLN A 316 -2.72 12.88 21.89
N VAL A 317 -1.89 12.55 22.88
CA VAL A 317 -2.25 11.59 23.93
C VAL A 317 -3.39 12.14 24.79
N ALA A 318 -3.30 13.41 25.19
CA ALA A 318 -4.36 14.06 25.97
C ALA A 318 -5.68 14.13 25.20
N LEU A 319 -5.62 14.44 23.89
CA LEU A 319 -6.80 14.45 23.02
C LEU A 319 -7.46 13.07 22.91
N ASN A 320 -6.65 12.03 22.74
CA ASN A 320 -7.16 10.65 22.66
C ASN A 320 -7.86 10.23 23.95
N ILE A 321 -7.31 10.58 25.12
CA ILE A 321 -7.93 10.31 26.43
C ILE A 321 -9.25 11.08 26.55
N ALA A 322 -9.25 12.37 26.20
CA ALA A 322 -10.46 13.19 26.27
C ALA A 322 -11.58 12.65 25.36
N VAL A 323 -11.25 12.27 24.13
CA VAL A 323 -12.22 11.67 23.19
C VAL A 323 -12.74 10.33 23.71
N SER A 324 -11.88 9.48 24.26
CA SER A 324 -12.29 8.20 24.85
C SER A 324 -13.23 8.39 26.04
N LEU A 325 -12.96 9.37 26.90
CA LEU A 325 -13.87 9.71 28.01
C LEU A 325 -15.23 10.22 27.53
N LEU A 326 -15.24 11.11 26.53
CA LEU A 326 -16.48 11.62 25.95
C LEU A 326 -17.31 10.51 25.32
N LEU A 327 -16.68 9.58 24.57
CA LEU A 327 -17.37 8.46 23.96
C LEU A 327 -17.89 7.46 25.00
N SER A 328 -17.16 7.23 26.11
CA SER A 328 -17.62 6.35 27.19
C SER A 328 -18.80 6.92 27.97
N LEU A 329 -18.87 8.23 28.15
CA LEU A 329 -19.98 8.92 28.85
C LEU A 329 -21.29 8.92 28.05
N ILE A 330 -21.22 8.81 26.73
CA ILE A 330 -22.42 8.70 25.86
C ILE A 330 -23.13 7.35 26.02
N HIS A 331 -22.41 6.31 26.49
CA HIS A 331 -22.98 4.97 26.73
C HIS A 331 -23.61 4.79 28.11
N ILE A 332 -23.60 5.80 28.98
CA ILE A 332 -24.13 5.75 30.35
C ILE A 332 -25.53 6.38 30.47
N SER A 333 -26.11 6.87 29.39
CA SER A 333 -27.45 7.46 29.38
C SER A 333 -28.50 6.57 28.72
#